data_d69d75fe634424fabe851c36f0d579ad
#
_entry.id   d69d75fe634424fabe851c36f0d579ad
#
_cell.length_a   1.000
_cell.length_b   1.000
_cell.length_c   1.000
_cell.angle_alpha   90.00
_cell.angle_beta   90.00
_cell.angle_gamma   90.00
#
_symmetry.space_group_name_H-M   'P 1'
#
loop_
_entity.id
_entity.type
_entity.pdbx_description
1 polymer ?
#
loop_
_entity_poly.entity_id
_entity_poly.type
_entity_poly.pdbx_seq_one_letter_code
_entity_poly.pdbx_strand_id
1 'polypeptide(L)'
;MLAQLGAKPDDPRLKAGVDYLLAKQCADGSWWGRWGVNYVYGTWSALAGLNGAGLDPDHPAIKRGADWLIAVQNPDGGWGEDCSSYKLDYKGYEPAPSTASQTAWALLGLMAAGQVDHPAVTRGVNWLKATQGPDGLWTQAHYTGGGFPRVFYLNYHGYPKFFPLWALARYRNLKTGNSRRVEYGL
;
A
#
# COMPACT_ATOMS: atom_id res chain seq x y z
N MET A 1 -10.85 11.12 1.98
CA MET A 1 -12.22 11.57 2.28
C MET A 1 -12.32 13.09 2.43
N LEU A 2 -11.69 13.76 3.41
CA LEU A 2 -11.84 15.22 3.57
C LEU A 2 -11.53 16.01 2.28
N ALA A 3 -10.41 15.71 1.61
CA ALA A 3 -10.03 16.34 0.35
C ALA A 3 -11.05 16.07 -0.78
N GLN A 4 -11.61 14.85 -0.85
CA GLN A 4 -12.66 14.51 -1.83
C GLN A 4 -13.97 15.26 -1.57
N LEU A 5 -14.21 15.67 -0.31
CA LEU A 5 -15.34 16.52 0.08
C LEU A 5 -15.04 18.01 -0.09
N GLY A 6 -13.93 18.37 -0.70
CA GLY A 6 -13.57 19.75 -1.01
C GLY A 6 -12.76 20.47 0.07
N ALA A 7 -12.27 19.76 1.12
CA ALA A 7 -11.34 20.36 2.06
C ALA A 7 -10.06 20.80 1.33
N LYS A 8 -9.64 22.03 1.57
CA LYS A 8 -8.44 22.60 0.96
C LYS A 8 -7.19 22.21 1.77
N PRO A 9 -5.98 22.32 1.19
CA PRO A 9 -4.73 21.96 1.87
C PRO A 9 -4.50 22.69 3.20
N ASP A 10 -5.07 23.88 3.36
CA ASP A 10 -4.98 24.70 4.59
C ASP A 10 -6.05 24.35 5.65
N ASP A 11 -6.95 23.39 5.38
CA ASP A 11 -7.91 22.91 6.37
C ASP A 11 -7.15 22.32 7.58
N PRO A 12 -7.41 22.84 8.81
CA PRO A 12 -6.64 22.43 9.98
C PRO A 12 -6.76 20.94 10.31
N ARG A 13 -7.86 20.30 9.95
CA ARG A 13 -8.05 18.85 10.15
C ARG A 13 -7.19 18.04 9.18
N LEU A 14 -7.10 18.50 7.92
CA LEU A 14 -6.26 17.87 6.90
C LEU A 14 -4.78 18.03 7.26
N LYS A 15 -4.38 19.25 7.65
CA LYS A 15 -3.03 19.54 8.11
C LYS A 15 -2.64 18.68 9.31
N ALA A 16 -3.48 18.58 10.33
CA ALA A 16 -3.21 17.74 11.50
C ALA A 16 -3.03 16.26 11.12
N GLY A 17 -3.79 15.75 10.15
CA GLY A 17 -3.61 14.40 9.61
C GLY A 17 -2.28 14.21 8.91
N VAL A 18 -1.85 15.18 8.11
CA VAL A 18 -0.52 15.17 7.46
C VAL A 18 0.59 15.18 8.50
N ASP A 19 0.54 16.12 9.44
CA ASP A 19 1.54 16.25 10.52
C ASP A 19 1.66 14.95 11.33
N TYR A 20 0.52 14.30 11.63
CA TYR A 20 0.50 12.98 12.28
C TYR A 20 1.21 11.91 11.46
N LEU A 21 0.89 11.78 10.16
CA LEU A 21 1.52 10.77 9.31
C LEU A 21 3.02 11.01 9.21
N LEU A 22 3.46 12.25 9.01
CA LEU A 22 4.88 12.59 8.96
C LEU A 22 5.61 12.24 10.26
N ALA A 23 5.00 12.53 11.40
CA ALA A 23 5.57 12.22 12.74
C ALA A 23 5.58 10.71 13.03
N LYS A 24 4.76 9.89 12.37
CA LYS A 24 4.66 8.44 12.57
C LYS A 24 5.43 7.60 11.57
N GLN A 25 6.14 8.22 10.64
CA GLN A 25 7.02 7.48 9.74
C GLN A 25 8.15 6.82 10.54
N CYS A 26 8.35 5.52 10.31
CA CYS A 26 9.45 4.77 10.90
C CYS A 26 10.80 5.22 10.31
N ALA A 27 11.88 4.91 11.01
CA ALA A 27 13.24 5.30 10.60
C ALA A 27 13.64 4.70 9.24
N ASP A 28 13.12 3.51 8.91
CA ASP A 28 13.33 2.84 7.63
C ASP A 28 12.49 3.40 6.48
N GLY A 29 11.58 4.32 6.74
CA GLY A 29 10.69 4.94 5.76
C GLY A 29 9.28 4.35 5.72
N SER A 30 9.02 3.24 6.39
CA SER A 30 7.71 2.59 6.44
C SER A 30 6.75 3.26 7.42
N TRP A 31 5.50 2.79 7.44
CA TRP A 31 4.51 3.09 8.48
C TRP A 31 3.89 1.80 9.02
N TRP A 32 3.73 1.76 10.32
CA TRP A 32 3.02 0.69 10.99
C TRP A 32 1.52 0.73 10.68
N GLY A 33 0.92 -0.43 10.36
CA GLY A 33 -0.50 -0.59 10.05
C GLY A 33 -1.24 -1.41 11.09
N ARG A 34 -2.44 -0.97 11.47
CA ARG A 34 -3.24 -1.65 12.50
C ARG A 34 -4.17 -2.73 11.93
N TRP A 35 -4.85 -2.44 10.83
CA TRP A 35 -5.97 -3.26 10.35
C TRP A 35 -5.62 -4.20 9.20
N GLY A 36 -4.55 -3.93 8.51
CA GLY A 36 -3.92 -4.82 7.54
C GLY A 36 -2.52 -5.15 8.01
N VAL A 37 -2.02 -6.33 7.65
CA VAL A 37 -0.69 -6.82 8.01
C VAL A 37 0.34 -6.24 7.04
N ASN A 38 1.30 -5.61 7.56
CA ASN A 38 1.44 -4.65 8.66
C ASN A 38 2.06 -3.37 8.09
N TYR A 39 3.40 -3.36 7.86
CA TYR A 39 4.12 -2.21 7.31
C TYR A 39 3.82 -1.98 5.82
N VAL A 40 3.58 -3.04 5.02
CA VAL A 40 3.13 -2.91 3.63
C VAL A 40 1.78 -2.19 3.57
N TYR A 41 0.83 -2.60 4.42
CA TYR A 41 -0.48 -1.95 4.52
C TYR A 41 -0.38 -0.52 5.04
N GLY A 42 0.38 -0.31 6.11
CA GLY A 42 0.54 1.01 6.73
C GLY A 42 1.20 2.00 5.78
N THR A 43 2.25 1.57 5.07
CA THR A 43 2.96 2.42 4.12
C THR A 43 2.08 2.78 2.92
N TRP A 44 1.36 1.84 2.34
CA TRP A 44 0.38 2.16 1.32
C TRP A 44 -0.65 3.17 1.80
N SER A 45 -1.27 2.92 2.97
CA SER A 45 -2.31 3.80 3.52
C SER A 45 -1.80 5.21 3.77
N ALA A 46 -0.57 5.34 4.29
CA ALA A 46 0.06 6.63 4.52
C ALA A 46 0.37 7.36 3.21
N LEU A 47 0.97 6.69 2.22
CA LEU A 47 1.26 7.27 0.90
C LEU A 47 -0.03 7.73 0.20
N ALA A 48 -1.08 6.92 0.23
CA ALA A 48 -2.39 7.28 -0.31
C ALA A 48 -3.01 8.47 0.44
N GLY A 49 -2.89 8.50 1.77
CA GLY A 49 -3.36 9.61 2.61
C GLY A 49 -2.63 10.93 2.33
N LEU A 50 -1.30 10.89 2.21
CA LEU A 50 -0.46 12.04 1.90
C LEU A 50 -0.72 12.56 0.48
N ASN A 51 -0.84 11.67 -0.52
CA ASN A 51 -1.28 12.05 -1.87
C ASN A 51 -2.67 12.71 -1.83
N GLY A 52 -3.61 12.09 -1.11
CA GLY A 52 -4.97 12.63 -0.96
C GLY A 52 -5.03 14.00 -0.30
N ALA A 53 -4.04 14.33 0.54
CA ALA A 53 -3.87 15.65 1.14
C ALA A 53 -3.16 16.65 0.23
N GLY A 54 -2.71 16.21 -0.96
CA GLY A 54 -2.03 17.06 -1.94
C GLY A 54 -0.54 17.25 -1.67
N LEU A 55 0.09 16.37 -0.87
CA LEU A 55 1.53 16.44 -0.67
C LEU A 55 2.27 16.12 -1.98
N ASP A 56 3.32 16.89 -2.24
CA ASP A 56 4.14 16.71 -3.43
C ASP A 56 4.78 15.31 -3.45
N PRO A 57 4.72 14.55 -4.55
CA PRO A 57 5.40 13.26 -4.70
C PRO A 57 6.91 13.32 -4.43
N ASP A 58 7.53 14.48 -4.63
CA ASP A 58 8.94 14.72 -4.33
C ASP A 58 9.25 14.95 -2.84
N HIS A 59 8.22 15.03 -1.99
CA HIS A 59 8.42 15.18 -0.55
C HIS A 59 9.26 14.03 0.04
N PRO A 60 10.29 14.31 0.87
CA PRO A 60 11.21 13.29 1.38
C PRO A 60 10.53 12.09 2.07
N ALA A 61 9.42 12.31 2.77
CA ALA A 61 8.69 11.22 3.42
C ALA A 61 8.03 10.29 2.39
N ILE A 62 7.49 10.84 1.29
CA ILE A 62 6.89 10.03 0.21
C ILE A 62 7.98 9.21 -0.48
N LYS A 63 9.11 9.83 -0.80
CA LYS A 63 10.26 9.11 -1.40
C LYS A 63 10.73 7.96 -0.53
N ARG A 64 10.99 8.20 0.77
CA ARG A 64 11.42 7.13 1.69
C ARG A 64 10.42 5.98 1.77
N GLY A 65 9.11 6.29 1.80
CA GLY A 65 8.07 5.25 1.81
C GLY A 65 8.02 4.44 0.52
N ALA A 66 8.17 5.09 -0.63
CA ALA A 66 8.26 4.42 -1.92
C ALA A 66 9.52 3.55 -2.03
N ASP A 67 10.68 4.09 -1.65
CA ASP A 67 11.96 3.37 -1.64
C ASP A 67 11.88 2.14 -0.73
N TRP A 68 11.25 2.25 0.44
CA TRP A 68 11.03 1.13 1.33
C TRP A 68 10.16 0.03 0.68
N LEU A 69 9.02 0.38 0.07
CA LEU A 69 8.19 -0.61 -0.66
C LEU A 69 8.98 -1.31 -1.77
N ILE A 70 9.81 -0.56 -2.50
CA ILE A 70 10.67 -1.14 -3.55
C ILE A 70 11.68 -2.11 -2.96
N ALA A 71 12.31 -1.74 -1.85
CA ALA A 71 13.34 -2.54 -1.19
C ALA A 71 12.82 -3.86 -0.62
N VAL A 72 11.57 -3.92 -0.15
CA VAL A 72 10.96 -5.13 0.42
C VAL A 72 10.18 -5.99 -0.59
N GLN A 73 10.28 -5.68 -1.89
CA GLN A 73 9.67 -6.51 -2.93
C GLN A 73 10.32 -7.90 -2.95
N ASN A 74 9.52 -8.95 -2.95
CA ASN A 74 10.01 -10.32 -3.05
C ASN A 74 10.65 -10.61 -4.43
N PRO A 75 11.56 -11.60 -4.52
CA PRO A 75 12.18 -11.97 -5.78
C PRO A 75 11.20 -12.40 -6.89
N ASP A 76 10.04 -12.92 -6.52
CA ASP A 76 8.95 -13.28 -7.47
C ASP A 76 8.21 -12.07 -8.05
N GLY A 77 8.48 -10.88 -7.54
CA GLY A 77 7.87 -9.62 -7.98
C GLY A 77 6.64 -9.20 -7.19
N GLY A 78 6.14 -10.01 -6.27
CA GLY A 78 5.04 -9.67 -5.36
C GLY A 78 5.54 -9.08 -4.03
N TRP A 79 4.61 -8.93 -3.09
CA TRP A 79 4.88 -8.52 -1.71
C TRP A 79 4.15 -9.44 -0.74
N GLY A 80 4.81 -9.76 0.36
CA GLY A 80 4.25 -10.56 1.43
C GLY A 80 4.88 -10.20 2.77
N GLU A 81 4.06 -10.13 3.80
CA GLU A 81 4.47 -9.80 5.16
C GLU A 81 3.76 -10.71 6.15
N ASP A 82 4.51 -11.26 7.10
CA ASP A 82 4.00 -12.17 8.11
C ASP A 82 3.39 -11.42 9.31
N CYS A 83 2.37 -12.01 9.92
CA CYS A 83 1.76 -11.48 11.13
C CYS A 83 2.73 -11.34 12.32
N SER A 84 3.87 -12.04 12.28
CA SER A 84 4.93 -11.91 13.28
C SER A 84 5.57 -10.51 13.31
N SER A 85 5.40 -9.70 12.28
CA SER A 85 5.76 -8.27 12.28
C SER A 85 5.06 -7.45 13.39
N TYR A 86 3.99 -8.00 13.99
CA TYR A 86 3.33 -7.43 15.17
C TYR A 86 3.91 -7.87 16.51
N LYS A 87 5.08 -8.48 16.55
CA LYS A 87 5.73 -8.89 17.82
C LYS A 87 5.87 -7.73 18.80
N LEU A 88 5.94 -8.06 20.10
CA LEU A 88 6.01 -7.05 21.17
C LEU A 88 7.25 -6.17 21.08
N ASP A 89 8.35 -6.71 20.60
CA ASP A 89 9.62 -6.01 20.44
C ASP A 89 9.68 -5.13 19.16
N TYR A 90 8.64 -5.13 18.35
CA TYR A 90 8.53 -4.32 17.13
C TYR A 90 9.80 -4.32 16.27
N LYS A 91 10.30 -5.50 15.93
CA LYS A 91 11.51 -5.65 15.13
C LYS A 91 11.38 -5.13 13.70
N GLY A 92 10.17 -4.76 13.28
CA GLY A 92 9.91 -4.25 11.96
C GLY A 92 9.32 -5.30 11.03
N TYR A 93 9.48 -5.07 9.75
CA TYR A 93 8.96 -5.94 8.69
C TYR A 93 9.51 -7.36 8.79
N GLU A 94 8.60 -8.34 8.66
CA GLU A 94 8.94 -9.77 8.58
C GLU A 94 8.46 -10.31 7.24
N PRO A 95 9.37 -10.73 6.35
CA PRO A 95 9.00 -11.18 5.01
C PRO A 95 8.19 -12.48 5.05
N ALA A 96 7.28 -12.61 4.11
CA ALA A 96 6.49 -13.82 3.87
C ALA A 96 6.31 -14.06 2.37
N PRO A 97 5.82 -15.23 1.93
CA PRO A 97 5.43 -15.43 0.55
C PRO A 97 4.45 -14.36 0.07
N SER A 98 4.59 -13.97 -1.18
CA SER A 98 3.76 -12.93 -1.78
C SER A 98 2.27 -13.28 -1.72
N THR A 99 1.44 -12.28 -1.37
CA THR A 99 -0.01 -12.41 -1.37
C THR A 99 -0.65 -11.42 -2.33
N ALA A 100 -1.82 -11.74 -2.82
CA ALA A 100 -2.53 -10.88 -3.77
C ALA A 100 -2.91 -9.53 -3.15
N SER A 101 -3.37 -9.53 -1.89
CA SER A 101 -3.75 -8.29 -1.21
C SER A 101 -2.55 -7.41 -0.88
N GLN A 102 -1.45 -7.96 -0.36
CA GLN A 102 -0.26 -7.17 -0.01
C GLN A 102 0.47 -6.67 -1.25
N THR A 103 0.54 -7.48 -2.32
CA THR A 103 1.04 -7.03 -3.62
C THR A 103 0.21 -5.86 -4.16
N ALA A 104 -1.11 -5.95 -4.08
CA ALA A 104 -1.98 -4.87 -4.52
C ALA A 104 -1.81 -3.60 -3.68
N TRP A 105 -1.67 -3.71 -2.35
CA TRP A 105 -1.40 -2.55 -1.48
C TRP A 105 -0.09 -1.86 -1.82
N ALA A 106 0.98 -2.63 -2.02
CA ALA A 106 2.26 -2.05 -2.42
C ALA A 106 2.17 -1.31 -3.77
N LEU A 107 1.49 -1.91 -4.76
CA LEU A 107 1.25 -1.27 -6.06
C LEU A 107 0.45 0.04 -5.93
N LEU A 108 -0.63 0.04 -5.14
CA LEU A 108 -1.43 1.23 -4.90
C LEU A 108 -0.61 2.32 -4.20
N GLY A 109 0.24 1.95 -3.23
CA GLY A 109 1.14 2.87 -2.55
C GLY A 109 2.18 3.49 -3.49
N LEU A 110 2.84 2.67 -4.30
CA LEU A 110 3.82 3.14 -5.29
C LEU A 110 3.18 4.05 -6.35
N MET A 111 1.99 3.71 -6.83
CA MET A 111 1.26 4.57 -7.77
C MET A 111 0.85 5.90 -7.12
N ALA A 112 0.42 5.89 -5.86
CA ALA A 112 0.11 7.12 -5.10
C ALA A 112 1.35 8.00 -4.88
N ALA A 113 2.54 7.38 -4.79
CA ALA A 113 3.84 8.07 -4.71
C ALA A 113 4.39 8.50 -6.09
N GLY A 114 3.60 8.39 -7.17
CA GLY A 114 4.03 8.79 -8.51
C GLY A 114 4.96 7.80 -9.22
N GLN A 115 5.14 6.58 -8.70
CA GLN A 115 6.12 5.60 -9.18
C GLN A 115 5.55 4.60 -10.22
N VAL A 116 4.51 4.98 -10.98
CA VAL A 116 3.82 4.06 -11.91
C VAL A 116 4.74 3.41 -12.95
N ASP A 117 5.79 4.11 -13.35
CA ASP A 117 6.75 3.64 -14.36
C ASP A 117 7.95 2.89 -13.77
N HIS A 118 8.05 2.80 -12.44
CA HIS A 118 9.16 2.09 -11.81
C HIS A 118 9.09 0.58 -12.10
N PRO A 119 10.24 -0.10 -12.39
CA PRO A 119 10.27 -1.54 -12.71
C PRO A 119 9.62 -2.44 -11.66
N ALA A 120 9.67 -2.07 -10.37
CA ALA A 120 8.99 -2.81 -9.30
C ALA A 120 7.47 -2.86 -9.51
N VAL A 121 6.84 -1.78 -10.00
CA VAL A 121 5.41 -1.76 -10.31
C VAL A 121 5.10 -2.72 -11.45
N THR A 122 5.90 -2.71 -12.51
CA THR A 122 5.74 -3.65 -13.63
C THR A 122 5.85 -5.11 -13.17
N ARG A 123 6.84 -5.45 -12.31
CA ARG A 123 6.99 -6.80 -11.76
C ARG A 123 5.77 -7.22 -10.92
N GLY A 124 5.28 -6.32 -10.05
CA GLY A 124 4.10 -6.62 -9.22
C GLY A 124 2.82 -6.81 -10.03
N VAL A 125 2.62 -6.01 -11.07
CA VAL A 125 1.50 -6.18 -12.02
C VAL A 125 1.60 -7.53 -12.73
N ASN A 126 2.79 -7.91 -13.19
CA ASN A 126 3.02 -9.20 -13.84
C ASN A 126 2.79 -10.36 -12.87
N TRP A 127 3.21 -10.22 -11.62
CA TRP A 127 2.93 -11.21 -10.58
C TRP A 127 1.42 -11.42 -10.37
N LEU A 128 0.64 -10.33 -10.23
CA LEU A 128 -0.82 -10.43 -10.13
C LEU A 128 -1.43 -11.12 -11.35
N LYS A 129 -0.99 -10.78 -12.56
CA LYS A 129 -1.47 -11.42 -13.79
C LYS A 129 -1.14 -12.91 -13.85
N ALA A 130 0.07 -13.29 -13.43
CA ALA A 130 0.53 -14.68 -13.49
C ALA A 130 -0.13 -15.57 -12.41
N THR A 131 -0.57 -14.99 -11.29
CA THR A 131 -1.18 -15.73 -10.17
C THR A 131 -2.70 -15.67 -10.15
N GLN A 132 -3.32 -15.00 -11.12
CA GLN A 132 -4.77 -14.98 -11.28
C GLN A 132 -5.28 -16.37 -11.65
N GLY A 133 -6.28 -16.86 -10.94
CA GLY A 133 -6.91 -18.15 -11.21
C GLY A 133 -7.76 -18.14 -12.49
N PRO A 134 -8.14 -19.32 -12.99
CA PRO A 134 -8.96 -19.43 -14.19
C PRO A 134 -10.36 -18.83 -14.06
N ASP A 135 -10.81 -18.64 -12.83
CA ASP A 135 -12.06 -17.93 -12.48
C ASP A 135 -11.91 -16.40 -12.46
N GLY A 136 -10.72 -15.88 -12.78
CA GLY A 136 -10.41 -14.46 -12.75
C GLY A 136 -10.14 -13.89 -11.33
N LEU A 137 -10.06 -14.73 -10.31
CA LEU A 137 -9.85 -14.32 -8.92
C LEU A 137 -8.47 -14.73 -8.41
N TRP A 138 -8.15 -14.27 -7.20
CA TRP A 138 -6.94 -14.66 -6.48
C TRP A 138 -7.31 -15.36 -5.18
N THR A 139 -6.52 -16.35 -4.83
CA THR A 139 -6.53 -17.02 -3.52
C THR A 139 -5.28 -16.63 -2.74
N GLN A 140 -5.38 -16.63 -1.42
CA GLN A 140 -4.21 -16.46 -0.55
C GLN A 140 -4.41 -17.27 0.73
N ALA A 141 -3.35 -17.97 1.15
CA ALA A 141 -3.37 -18.78 2.37
C ALA A 141 -3.07 -17.96 3.63
N HIS A 142 -2.25 -16.90 3.48
CA HIS A 142 -1.82 -16.08 4.61
C HIS A 142 -2.92 -15.11 5.07
N TYR A 143 -3.01 -14.93 6.39
CA TYR A 143 -3.87 -13.93 7.01
C TYR A 143 -3.26 -12.55 6.80
N THR A 144 -4.01 -11.63 6.22
CA THR A 144 -3.56 -10.26 5.92
C THR A 144 -4.42 -9.19 6.60
N GLY A 145 -5.44 -9.58 7.33
CA GLY A 145 -6.25 -8.69 8.13
C GLY A 145 -5.85 -8.70 9.61
N GLY A 146 -5.70 -7.53 10.20
CA GLY A 146 -5.53 -7.38 11.65
C GLY A 146 -6.88 -7.24 12.34
N GLY A 147 -7.26 -8.18 13.17
CA GLY A 147 -8.36 -8.00 14.12
C GLY A 147 -7.86 -7.16 15.30
N PHE A 148 -7.14 -7.81 16.23
CA PHE A 148 -6.31 -7.11 17.21
C PHE A 148 -4.88 -7.59 17.06
N PRO A 149 -3.92 -6.70 16.72
CA PRO A 149 -2.53 -7.08 16.61
C PRO A 149 -2.05 -7.90 17.81
N ARG A 150 -1.38 -9.02 17.54
CA ARG A 150 -0.90 -10.00 18.54
C ARG A 150 -1.95 -10.83 19.25
N VAL A 151 -3.25 -10.58 19.03
CA VAL A 151 -4.34 -11.34 19.65
C VAL A 151 -4.97 -12.29 18.65
N PHE A 152 -5.42 -11.77 17.50
CA PHE A 152 -5.92 -12.60 16.41
C PHE A 152 -5.85 -11.87 15.07
N TYR A 153 -5.81 -12.66 14.00
CA TYR A 153 -5.74 -12.20 12.62
C TYR A 153 -6.90 -12.76 11.81
N LEU A 154 -7.22 -12.10 10.72
CA LEU A 154 -8.38 -12.40 9.90
C LEU A 154 -7.96 -12.66 8.44
N ASN A 155 -8.62 -13.63 7.84
CA ASN A 155 -8.56 -13.83 6.40
C ASN A 155 -9.85 -13.26 5.78
N TYR A 156 -9.77 -12.02 5.31
CA TYR A 156 -10.89 -11.36 4.65
C TYR A 156 -11.02 -11.89 3.21
N HIS A 157 -12.07 -12.62 2.92
CA HIS A 157 -12.33 -13.19 1.59
C HIS A 157 -12.38 -12.16 0.45
N GLY A 158 -12.71 -10.90 0.76
CA GLY A 158 -12.75 -9.82 -0.20
C GLY A 158 -11.37 -9.23 -0.55
N TYR A 159 -10.40 -9.31 0.35
CA TYR A 159 -9.10 -8.67 0.17
C TYR A 159 -8.36 -9.15 -1.09
N PRO A 160 -8.20 -10.47 -1.33
CA PRO A 160 -7.55 -10.96 -2.53
C PRO A 160 -8.37 -10.78 -3.81
N LYS A 161 -9.56 -10.23 -3.74
CA LYS A 161 -10.43 -9.95 -4.89
C LYS A 161 -10.47 -8.46 -5.23
N PHE A 162 -10.77 -7.63 -4.22
CA PHE A 162 -11.01 -6.20 -4.45
C PHE A 162 -9.72 -5.41 -4.66
N PHE A 163 -8.69 -5.66 -3.86
CA PHE A 163 -7.45 -4.89 -3.95
C PHE A 163 -6.66 -5.17 -5.23
N PRO A 164 -6.48 -6.44 -5.69
CA PRO A 164 -5.85 -6.69 -6.99
C PRO A 164 -6.61 -6.07 -8.16
N LEU A 165 -7.94 -6.19 -8.17
CA LEU A 165 -8.75 -5.57 -9.22
C LEU A 165 -8.56 -4.05 -9.24
N TRP A 166 -8.61 -3.41 -8.07
CA TRP A 166 -8.40 -1.97 -7.95
C TRP A 166 -7.00 -1.57 -8.41
N ALA A 167 -5.95 -2.25 -7.96
CA ALA A 167 -4.57 -1.96 -8.36
C ALA A 167 -4.36 -2.09 -9.87
N LEU A 168 -4.86 -3.16 -10.48
CA LEU A 168 -4.76 -3.39 -11.93
C LEU A 168 -5.55 -2.35 -12.73
N ALA A 169 -6.77 -2.00 -12.30
CA ALA A 169 -7.57 -0.95 -12.93
C ALA A 169 -6.89 0.41 -12.87
N ARG A 170 -6.31 0.76 -11.71
CA ARG A 170 -5.54 1.99 -11.52
C ARG A 170 -4.31 2.03 -12.42
N TYR A 171 -3.52 0.95 -12.44
CA TYR A 171 -2.35 0.83 -13.30
C TYR A 171 -2.73 1.02 -14.78
N ARG A 172 -3.77 0.32 -15.24
CA ARG A 172 -4.27 0.49 -16.62
C ARG A 172 -4.63 1.94 -16.90
N ASN A 173 -5.40 2.60 -16.04
CA ASN A 173 -5.84 3.97 -16.25
C ASN A 173 -4.65 4.95 -16.34
N LEU A 174 -3.65 4.80 -15.49
CA LEU A 174 -2.44 5.61 -15.54
C LEU A 174 -1.62 5.38 -16.81
N LYS A 175 -1.50 4.12 -17.27
CA LYS A 175 -0.70 3.77 -18.45
C LYS A 175 -1.39 4.10 -19.77
N THR A 176 -2.71 4.09 -19.84
CA THR A 176 -3.47 4.40 -21.07
C THR A 176 -3.84 5.89 -21.19
N GLY A 177 -3.47 6.73 -20.23
CA GLY A 177 -3.79 8.15 -20.24
C GLY A 177 -5.23 8.48 -19.85
N ASN A 178 -6.00 7.51 -19.35
CA ASN A 178 -7.33 7.74 -18.83
C ASN A 178 -7.33 8.50 -17.49
N SER A 179 -6.25 8.34 -16.72
CA SER A 179 -5.88 9.20 -15.60
C SER A 179 -4.36 9.38 -15.63
N ARG A 180 -3.88 10.61 -15.56
CA ARG A 180 -2.43 10.87 -15.69
C ARG A 180 -1.68 10.80 -14.37
N ARG A 181 -2.40 10.89 -13.26
CA ARG A 181 -1.86 10.83 -11.90
C ARG A 181 -2.90 10.28 -10.94
N VAL A 182 -2.43 9.79 -9.80
CA VAL A 182 -3.31 9.46 -8.68
C VAL A 182 -3.71 10.76 -7.99
N GLU A 183 -5.01 10.96 -7.82
CA GLU A 183 -5.56 12.07 -7.07
C GLU A 183 -6.33 11.54 -5.86
N TYR A 184 -6.32 12.30 -4.76
CA TYR A 184 -7.00 11.94 -3.51
C TYR A 184 -6.61 10.55 -2.95
N GLY A 185 -5.41 10.04 -3.31
CA GLY A 185 -4.93 8.74 -2.87
C GLY A 185 -5.54 7.55 -3.63
N LEU A 186 -6.29 7.80 -4.68
CA LEU A 186 -7.05 6.78 -5.41
C LEU A 186 -6.69 6.69 -6.89
#